data_aa71531a194cf5a4dffb9e4ad3652fab
#
_entry.id   aa71531a194cf5a4dffb9e4ad3652fab
#
_cell.length_a   1.000
_cell.length_b   1.000
_cell.length_c   1.000
_cell.angle_alpha   90.00
_cell.angle_beta   90.00
_cell.angle_gamma   90.00
#
_symmetry.space_group_name_H-M   'P 1'
#
loop_
_entity.id
_entity.type
_entity.pdbx_description
1 polymer ?
#
loop_
_entity_poly.entity_id
_entity_poly.type
_entity_poly.pdbx_seq_one_letter_code
_entity_poly.pdbx_strand_id
1 'polypeptide(L)'
;MGLGAVAHDNKNFLGMLGMHGTYEANLAMHHCDLMINVGARFDDRVTGRLDAFSPNSKKIHIDIDPSSINKIVQVDLPIIGDVKVVLKEIYNELKKRNLKIFSCKSWWSDINKWKEKKSLSYSTDEVIIKPQYAIEKLYKLTKLADPFVTTEVGQHQMWAAPVSYTHLTLP
;
A
#
# COMPACT_ATOMS: atom_id res chain seq x y z
N MET A 1 -3.75 6.02 -6.58
CA MET A 1 -5.23 6.10 -6.60
C MET A 1 -5.92 5.09 -5.68
N GLY A 2 -5.25 4.07 -5.18
CA GLY A 2 -5.83 3.11 -4.22
C GLY A 2 -5.78 3.53 -2.74
N LEU A 3 -5.22 4.69 -2.42
CA LEU A 3 -5.22 5.21 -1.06
C LEU A 3 -6.66 5.44 -0.58
N GLY A 4 -6.96 5.00 0.65
CA GLY A 4 -8.31 5.05 1.19
C GLY A 4 -9.17 3.83 0.90
N ALA A 5 -8.77 2.92 0.01
CA ALA A 5 -9.48 1.66 -0.23
C ALA A 5 -9.46 0.72 0.99
N VAL A 6 -8.45 0.86 1.84
CA VAL A 6 -8.32 0.18 3.13
C VAL A 6 -8.13 1.25 4.21
N ALA A 7 -8.89 1.16 5.30
CA ALA A 7 -8.77 2.09 6.41
C ALA A 7 -7.35 2.07 7.02
N HIS A 8 -6.81 3.23 7.34
CA HIS A 8 -5.43 3.38 7.82
C HIS A 8 -5.20 2.74 9.20
N ASP A 9 -6.24 2.62 10.01
CA ASP A 9 -6.24 1.96 11.31
C ASP A 9 -6.42 0.45 11.23
N ASN A 10 -6.64 -0.09 10.03
CA ASN A 10 -6.69 -1.53 9.83
C ASN A 10 -5.33 -2.15 10.19
N LYS A 11 -5.32 -3.10 11.11
CA LYS A 11 -4.11 -3.78 11.60
C LYS A 11 -3.26 -4.42 10.50
N ASN A 12 -3.88 -4.75 9.37
CA ASN A 12 -3.21 -5.37 8.22
C ASN A 12 -2.70 -4.33 7.21
N PHE A 13 -2.96 -3.04 7.44
CA PHE A 13 -2.49 -1.98 6.56
C PHE A 13 -1.05 -1.62 6.87
N LEU A 14 -0.19 -1.65 5.86
CA LEU A 14 1.25 -1.37 6.00
C LEU A 14 1.65 -0.01 5.43
N GLY A 15 0.70 0.76 4.92
CA GLY A 15 0.97 2.04 4.28
C GLY A 15 1.24 1.92 2.78
N MET A 16 1.83 2.96 2.22
CA MET A 16 2.27 2.98 0.82
C MET A 16 3.49 2.09 0.63
N LEU A 17 3.64 1.60 -0.59
CA LEU A 17 4.83 0.88 -1.01
C LEU A 17 5.54 1.62 -2.15
N GLY A 18 6.77 1.25 -2.46
CA GLY A 18 7.58 1.87 -3.49
C GLY A 18 8.54 2.93 -2.93
N MET A 19 9.00 3.83 -3.81
CA MET A 19 9.99 4.87 -3.51
C MET A 19 9.58 5.76 -2.31
N HIS A 20 8.29 6.02 -2.17
CA HIS A 20 7.71 6.85 -1.11
C HIS A 20 6.98 6.02 -0.05
N GLY A 21 7.21 4.71 -0.05
CA GLY A 21 6.55 3.77 0.84
C GLY A 21 7.20 3.66 2.21
N THR A 22 6.50 2.97 3.10
CA THR A 22 7.04 2.61 4.40
C THR A 22 8.09 1.51 4.26
N TYR A 23 9.02 1.44 5.21
CA TYR A 23 10.05 0.42 5.24
C TYR A 23 9.43 -0.99 5.31
N GLU A 24 8.46 -1.18 6.20
CA GLU A 24 7.76 -2.45 6.37
C GLU A 24 6.94 -2.86 5.14
N ALA A 25 6.29 -1.93 4.44
CA ALA A 25 5.55 -2.25 3.22
C ALA A 25 6.49 -2.72 2.10
N ASN A 26 7.63 -2.05 1.94
CA ASN A 26 8.63 -2.42 0.94
C ASN A 26 9.26 -3.78 1.22
N LEU A 27 9.59 -4.08 2.49
CA LEU A 27 10.13 -5.39 2.86
C LEU A 27 9.08 -6.50 2.76
N ALA A 28 7.84 -6.22 3.14
CA ALA A 28 6.74 -7.17 2.97
C ALA A 28 6.52 -7.52 1.50
N MET A 29 6.55 -6.52 0.61
CA MET A 29 6.48 -6.74 -0.82
C MET A 29 7.67 -7.58 -1.32
N HIS A 30 8.90 -7.26 -0.88
CA HIS A 30 10.11 -7.94 -1.35
C HIS A 30 10.17 -9.41 -0.93
N HIS A 31 9.74 -9.71 0.30
CA HIS A 31 9.88 -11.03 0.91
C HIS A 31 8.63 -11.91 0.85
N CYS A 32 7.51 -11.42 0.30
CA CYS A 32 6.30 -12.23 0.19
C CYS A 32 6.50 -13.43 -0.76
N ASP A 33 5.76 -14.49 -0.51
CA ASP A 33 5.67 -15.66 -1.37
C ASP A 33 4.51 -15.56 -2.38
N LEU A 34 3.49 -14.75 -2.06
CA LEU A 34 2.36 -14.44 -2.92
C LEU A 34 2.08 -12.94 -2.91
N MET A 35 2.00 -12.37 -4.10
CA MET A 35 1.59 -10.98 -4.33
C MET A 35 0.28 -10.98 -5.12
N ILE A 36 -0.73 -10.29 -4.59
CA ILE A 36 -1.99 -10.06 -5.32
C ILE A 36 -2.06 -8.57 -5.62
N ASN A 37 -1.86 -8.21 -6.87
CA ASN A 37 -1.96 -6.85 -7.36
C ASN A 37 -3.38 -6.57 -7.84
N VAL A 38 -4.01 -5.55 -7.29
CA VAL A 38 -5.42 -5.21 -7.56
C VAL A 38 -5.50 -3.80 -8.12
N GLY A 39 -5.78 -3.68 -9.41
CA GLY A 39 -5.97 -2.40 -10.11
C GLY A 39 -4.72 -1.49 -10.13
N ALA A 40 -3.51 -2.05 -10.02
CA ALA A 40 -2.28 -1.28 -10.05
C ALA A 40 -1.37 -1.75 -11.20
N ARG A 41 -0.79 -0.84 -11.93
CA ARG A 41 -0.07 -1.07 -13.19
C ARG A 41 1.41 -1.42 -13.05
N PHE A 42 1.91 -1.71 -11.87
CA PHE A 42 3.35 -1.93 -11.61
C PHE A 42 4.23 -0.76 -12.07
N ASP A 43 3.91 0.43 -11.58
CA ASP A 43 4.63 1.67 -11.88
C ASP A 43 6.10 1.60 -11.45
N ASP A 44 6.99 2.28 -12.16
CA ASP A 44 8.42 2.31 -11.86
C ASP A 44 8.75 2.88 -10.47
N ARG A 45 7.90 3.77 -9.94
CA ARG A 45 8.01 4.31 -8.58
C ARG A 45 7.74 3.25 -7.50
N VAL A 46 7.10 2.15 -7.88
CA VAL A 46 6.81 1.01 -7.00
C VAL A 46 7.81 -0.12 -7.24
N THR A 47 8.07 -0.45 -8.49
CA THR A 47 8.89 -1.63 -8.84
C THR A 47 10.38 -1.39 -8.66
N GLY A 48 10.86 -0.19 -8.97
CA GLY A 48 12.29 0.06 -9.07
C GLY A 48 12.94 -0.91 -10.07
N ARG A 49 14.01 -1.59 -9.67
CA ARG A 49 14.70 -2.60 -10.46
C ARG A 49 13.83 -3.85 -10.65
N LEU A 50 13.41 -4.11 -11.89
CA LEU A 50 12.48 -5.19 -12.22
C LEU A 50 13.01 -6.59 -11.91
N ASP A 51 14.29 -6.84 -12.12
CA ASP A 51 14.95 -8.12 -11.85
C ASP A 51 15.05 -8.44 -10.35
N ALA A 52 14.92 -7.43 -9.50
CA ALA A 52 14.91 -7.56 -8.05
C ALA A 52 13.53 -7.34 -7.40
N PHE A 53 12.50 -7.08 -8.22
CA PHE A 53 11.16 -6.81 -7.71
C PHE A 53 10.46 -8.09 -7.24
N SER A 54 10.35 -8.27 -5.92
CA SER A 54 9.70 -9.43 -5.30
C SER A 54 10.05 -10.75 -5.98
N PRO A 55 11.35 -11.15 -5.99
CA PRO A 55 11.86 -12.19 -6.88
C PRO A 55 11.31 -13.59 -6.57
N ASN A 56 10.88 -13.82 -5.33
CA ASN A 56 10.43 -15.13 -4.86
C ASN A 56 8.90 -15.28 -4.83
N SER A 57 8.14 -14.23 -5.18
CA SER A 57 6.69 -14.28 -5.10
C SER A 57 6.04 -14.83 -6.37
N LYS A 58 4.98 -15.61 -6.18
CA LYS A 58 3.94 -15.78 -7.21
C LYS A 58 3.12 -14.52 -7.31
N LYS A 59 2.78 -14.10 -8.53
CA LYS A 59 2.10 -12.83 -8.79
C LYS A 59 0.76 -13.06 -9.46
N ILE A 60 -0.30 -12.58 -8.81
CA ILE A 60 -1.66 -12.51 -9.38
C ILE A 60 -1.93 -11.03 -9.70
N HIS A 61 -2.34 -10.74 -10.91
CA HIS A 61 -2.70 -9.38 -11.32
C HIS A 61 -4.15 -9.29 -11.75
N ILE A 62 -4.92 -8.52 -11.01
CA ILE A 62 -6.33 -8.25 -11.29
C ILE A 62 -6.41 -6.82 -11.82
N ASP A 63 -6.82 -6.66 -13.06
CA ASP A 63 -7.00 -5.34 -13.69
C ASP A 63 -8.16 -5.38 -14.68
N ILE A 64 -8.85 -4.25 -14.85
CA ILE A 64 -9.89 -4.10 -15.86
C ILE A 64 -9.32 -3.84 -17.25
N ASP A 65 -8.10 -3.27 -17.31
CA ASP A 65 -7.41 -2.95 -18.55
C ASP A 65 -6.45 -4.09 -18.96
N PRO A 66 -6.78 -4.86 -20.01
CA PRO A 66 -5.90 -5.93 -20.48
C PRO A 66 -4.51 -5.43 -20.92
N SER A 67 -4.38 -4.18 -21.30
CA SER A 67 -3.10 -3.60 -21.73
C SER A 67 -2.12 -3.39 -20.58
N SER A 68 -2.59 -3.39 -19.34
CA SER A 68 -1.77 -3.30 -18.12
C SER A 68 -1.14 -4.64 -17.74
N ILE A 69 -1.74 -5.75 -18.19
CA ILE A 69 -1.29 -7.11 -17.86
C ILE A 69 0.04 -7.42 -18.56
N ASN A 70 1.01 -7.91 -17.80
CA ASN A 70 2.35 -8.28 -18.28
C ASN A 70 3.13 -7.15 -18.97
N LYS A 71 2.69 -5.90 -18.82
CA LYS A 71 3.32 -4.75 -19.47
C LYS A 71 4.70 -4.43 -18.89
N ILE A 72 4.85 -4.50 -17.59
CA ILE A 72 6.08 -4.14 -16.87
C ILE A 72 6.60 -5.36 -16.11
N VAL A 73 5.77 -6.00 -15.31
CA VAL A 73 6.10 -7.20 -14.55
C VAL A 73 5.33 -8.38 -15.11
N GLN A 74 6.06 -9.46 -15.40
CA GLN A 74 5.43 -10.72 -15.78
C GLN A 74 4.73 -11.33 -14.55
N VAL A 75 3.49 -11.78 -14.72
CA VAL A 75 2.68 -12.34 -13.64
C VAL A 75 2.34 -13.80 -13.91
N ASP A 76 2.21 -14.58 -12.84
CA ASP A 76 1.87 -16.01 -12.94
C ASP A 76 0.39 -16.22 -13.28
N LEU A 77 -0.49 -15.35 -12.77
CA LEU A 77 -1.93 -15.45 -13.01
C LEU A 77 -2.54 -14.07 -13.30
N PRO A 78 -2.86 -13.76 -14.55
CA PRO A 78 -3.64 -12.58 -14.91
C PRO A 78 -5.14 -12.85 -14.75
N ILE A 79 -5.88 -11.86 -14.22
CA ILE A 79 -7.34 -11.86 -14.14
C ILE A 79 -7.85 -10.52 -14.68
N ILE A 80 -8.48 -10.55 -15.85
CA ILE A 80 -9.05 -9.35 -16.49
C ILE A 80 -10.50 -9.22 -16.05
N GLY A 81 -10.85 -8.11 -15.39
CA GLY A 81 -12.21 -7.88 -14.95
C GLY A 81 -12.36 -6.74 -13.93
N ASP A 82 -13.60 -6.40 -13.69
CA ASP A 82 -13.94 -5.43 -12.63
C ASP A 82 -13.56 -5.99 -11.25
N VAL A 83 -12.81 -5.21 -10.49
CA VAL A 83 -12.26 -5.60 -9.19
C VAL A 83 -13.35 -6.03 -8.21
N LYS A 84 -14.49 -5.33 -8.18
CA LYS A 84 -15.60 -5.65 -7.27
C LYS A 84 -16.18 -7.03 -7.58
N VAL A 85 -16.34 -7.34 -8.87
CA VAL A 85 -16.87 -8.65 -9.32
C VAL A 85 -15.86 -9.75 -9.00
N VAL A 86 -14.61 -9.57 -9.42
CA VAL A 86 -13.53 -10.55 -9.22
C VAL A 86 -13.30 -10.86 -7.75
N LEU A 87 -13.19 -9.85 -6.89
CA LEU A 87 -12.99 -10.07 -5.45
C LEU A 87 -14.19 -10.76 -4.80
N LYS A 88 -15.41 -10.46 -5.24
CA LYS A 88 -16.63 -11.14 -4.76
C LYS A 88 -16.63 -12.61 -5.13
N GLU A 89 -16.23 -12.94 -6.36
CA GLU A 89 -16.13 -14.33 -6.81
C GLU A 89 -15.04 -15.10 -6.06
N ILE A 90 -13.85 -14.51 -5.92
CA ILE A 90 -12.75 -15.09 -5.12
C ILE A 90 -13.23 -15.37 -3.69
N TYR A 91 -13.87 -14.39 -3.04
CA TYR A 91 -14.41 -14.57 -1.68
C TYR A 91 -15.41 -15.71 -1.59
N ASN A 92 -16.35 -15.81 -2.55
CA ASN A 92 -17.35 -16.86 -2.57
C ASN A 92 -16.71 -18.25 -2.76
N GLU A 93 -15.72 -18.37 -3.65
CA GLU A 93 -15.00 -19.62 -3.87
C GLU A 93 -14.18 -20.06 -2.64
N LEU A 94 -13.50 -19.13 -1.99
CA LEU A 94 -12.76 -19.42 -0.75
C LEU A 94 -13.71 -19.90 0.35
N LYS A 95 -14.89 -19.29 0.47
CA LYS A 95 -15.91 -19.68 1.46
C LYS A 95 -16.47 -21.08 1.19
N LYS A 96 -16.73 -21.42 -0.07
CA LYS A 96 -17.23 -22.77 -0.46
C LYS A 96 -16.20 -23.87 -0.15
N ARG A 97 -14.92 -23.59 -0.34
CA ARG A 97 -13.85 -24.59 -0.20
C ARG A 97 -13.49 -24.91 1.27
N ASN A 98 -14.03 -24.21 2.23
CA ASN A 98 -13.77 -24.40 3.67
C ASN A 98 -12.26 -24.60 3.98
N LEU A 99 -11.42 -23.77 3.39
CA LEU A 99 -9.97 -23.92 3.48
C LEU A 99 -9.48 -23.69 4.90
N LYS A 100 -8.48 -24.46 5.32
CA LYS A 100 -7.80 -24.21 6.60
C LYS A 100 -7.14 -22.83 6.54
N ILE A 101 -7.42 -22.02 7.55
CA ILE A 101 -6.72 -20.74 7.73
C ILE A 101 -5.31 -21.06 8.23
N PHE A 102 -4.31 -20.76 7.41
CA PHE A 102 -2.92 -20.88 7.81
C PHE A 102 -2.55 -19.76 8.79
N SER A 103 -1.71 -20.09 9.76
CA SER A 103 -1.19 -19.11 10.70
C SER A 103 -0.06 -18.32 10.06
N CYS A 104 -0.24 -17.01 9.92
CA CYS A 104 0.80 -16.09 9.47
C CYS A 104 1.58 -15.45 10.63
N LYS A 105 1.69 -16.12 11.79
CA LYS A 105 2.31 -15.54 12.99
C LYS A 105 3.78 -15.16 12.78
N SER A 106 4.57 -16.01 12.14
CA SER A 106 5.97 -15.72 11.85
C SER A 106 6.11 -14.51 10.91
N TRP A 107 5.30 -14.47 9.86
CA TRP A 107 5.26 -13.36 8.93
C TRP A 107 4.94 -12.03 9.62
N TRP A 108 3.93 -12.02 10.49
CA TRP A 108 3.59 -10.84 11.29
C TRP A 108 4.67 -10.48 12.32
N SER A 109 5.40 -11.45 12.85
CA SER A 109 6.57 -11.18 13.71
C SER A 109 7.63 -10.40 12.94
N ASP A 110 7.94 -10.77 11.70
CA ASP A 110 8.93 -10.09 10.89
C ASP A 110 8.44 -8.69 10.48
N ILE A 111 7.18 -8.55 10.05
CA ILE A 111 6.58 -7.24 9.76
C ILE A 111 6.65 -6.32 10.98
N ASN A 112 6.35 -6.81 12.18
CA ASN A 112 6.39 -6.00 13.38
C ASN A 112 7.82 -5.53 13.72
N LYS A 113 8.83 -6.37 13.55
CA LYS A 113 10.25 -5.96 13.66
C LYS A 113 10.61 -4.84 12.67
N TRP A 114 10.11 -4.92 11.43
CA TRP A 114 10.34 -3.86 10.45
C TRP A 114 9.66 -2.54 10.83
N LYS A 115 8.44 -2.61 11.39
CA LYS A 115 7.71 -1.45 11.92
C LYS A 115 8.44 -0.73 13.05
N GLU A 116 9.28 -1.43 13.82
CA GLU A 116 10.07 -0.82 14.90
C GLU A 116 11.03 0.27 14.41
N LYS A 117 11.42 0.24 13.13
CA LYS A 117 12.23 1.31 12.52
C LYS A 117 11.53 2.68 12.48
N LYS A 118 10.18 2.70 12.56
CA LYS A 118 9.39 3.94 12.50
C LYS A 118 9.86 4.85 11.36
N SER A 119 9.94 4.31 10.15
CA SER A 119 10.57 4.95 8.99
C SER A 119 10.03 6.34 8.63
N LEU A 120 8.82 6.65 9.06
CA LEU A 120 8.17 7.95 8.85
C LEU A 120 8.28 8.88 10.06
N SER A 121 9.03 8.49 11.11
CA SER A 121 9.23 9.34 12.27
C SER A 121 10.15 10.52 11.92
N TYR A 122 9.93 11.64 12.58
CA TYR A 122 10.76 12.83 12.46
C TYR A 122 11.05 13.40 13.85
N SER A 123 12.20 14.05 14.00
CA SER A 123 12.53 14.78 15.23
C SER A 123 11.82 16.13 15.24
N THR A 124 11.25 16.52 16.37
CA THR A 124 10.78 17.90 16.60
C THR A 124 11.96 18.80 16.93
N ASP A 125 11.89 20.05 16.49
CA ASP A 125 12.84 21.11 16.80
C ASP A 125 12.06 22.29 17.36
N GLU A 126 12.63 22.99 18.32
CA GLU A 126 11.98 24.15 18.94
C GLU A 126 12.09 25.43 18.10
N VAL A 127 13.06 25.46 17.20
CA VAL A 127 13.38 26.66 16.39
C VAL A 127 12.85 26.51 14.96
N ILE A 128 12.89 25.28 14.40
CA ILE A 128 12.54 25.04 13.00
C ILE A 128 11.27 24.22 12.92
N ILE A 129 10.25 24.78 12.27
CA ILE A 129 9.02 24.05 11.94
C ILE A 129 9.28 23.09 10.78
N LYS A 130 9.32 21.79 11.07
CA LYS A 130 9.45 20.77 10.03
C LYS A 130 8.13 20.62 9.26
N PRO A 131 8.17 20.42 7.93
CA PRO A 131 6.96 20.25 7.12
C PRO A 131 6.04 19.14 7.63
N GLN A 132 6.60 18.02 8.08
CA GLN A 132 5.86 16.90 8.65
C GLN A 132 5.03 17.31 9.87
N TYR A 133 5.61 18.14 10.73
CA TYR A 133 4.93 18.67 11.91
C TYR A 133 3.73 19.55 11.52
N ALA A 134 3.91 20.43 10.53
CA ALA A 134 2.86 21.30 10.06
C ALA A 134 1.67 20.49 9.52
N ILE A 135 1.95 19.46 8.70
CA ILE A 135 0.93 18.58 8.14
C ILE A 135 0.23 17.76 9.24
N GLU A 136 0.99 17.23 10.20
CA GLU A 136 0.41 16.50 11.34
C GLU A 136 -0.51 17.40 12.19
N LYS A 137 -0.13 18.64 12.42
CA LYS A 137 -0.98 19.60 13.12
C LYS A 137 -2.24 19.95 12.35
N LEU A 138 -2.12 20.18 11.04
CA LEU A 138 -3.27 20.43 10.18
C LEU A 138 -4.25 19.25 10.24
N TYR A 139 -3.77 18.02 10.10
CA TYR A 139 -4.60 16.83 10.23
C TYR A 139 -5.31 16.74 11.58
N LYS A 140 -4.58 16.96 12.70
CA LYS A 140 -5.18 16.92 14.05
C LYS A 140 -6.30 17.94 14.23
N LEU A 141 -6.18 19.11 13.60
CA LEU A 141 -7.19 20.18 13.66
C LEU A 141 -8.40 19.89 12.78
N THR A 142 -8.23 19.18 11.66
CA THR A 142 -9.27 19.02 10.64
C THR A 142 -9.92 17.63 10.63
N LYS A 143 -9.31 16.61 11.25
CA LYS A 143 -9.77 15.21 11.16
C LYS A 143 -11.23 14.98 11.55
N LEU A 144 -11.77 15.79 12.48
CA LEU A 144 -13.17 15.65 12.90
C LEU A 144 -14.15 16.22 11.87
N ALA A 145 -13.69 17.07 10.96
CA ALA A 145 -14.49 17.61 9.86
C ALA A 145 -14.52 16.69 8.64
N ASP A 146 -13.78 15.56 8.70
CA ASP A 146 -13.69 14.56 7.65
C ASP A 146 -13.39 15.16 6.25
N PRO A 147 -12.30 15.96 6.12
CA PRO A 147 -12.03 16.74 4.94
C PRO A 147 -11.56 15.88 3.77
N PHE A 148 -11.97 16.23 2.56
CA PHE A 148 -11.27 15.77 1.36
C PHE A 148 -9.93 16.48 1.25
N VAL A 149 -8.84 15.72 1.21
CA VAL A 149 -7.48 16.24 1.11
C VAL A 149 -6.96 16.04 -0.31
N THR A 150 -6.64 17.12 -0.98
CA THR A 150 -5.98 17.12 -2.30
C THR A 150 -4.59 17.72 -2.17
N THR A 151 -3.61 17.18 -2.87
CA THR A 151 -2.25 17.70 -2.91
C THR A 151 -1.80 17.83 -4.35
N GLU A 152 -0.90 18.75 -4.61
CA GLU A 152 -0.12 18.78 -5.82
C GLU A 152 1.07 17.82 -5.71
N VAL A 153 1.75 17.52 -6.83
CA VAL A 153 2.95 16.68 -6.87
C VAL A 153 4.13 17.41 -6.25
N GLY A 154 4.68 16.86 -5.18
CA GLY A 154 5.83 17.43 -4.47
C GLY A 154 6.15 16.68 -3.19
N GLN A 155 7.17 17.11 -2.47
CA GLN A 155 7.57 16.48 -1.19
C GLN A 155 6.44 16.49 -0.15
N HIS A 156 5.61 17.54 -0.14
CA HIS A 156 4.46 17.64 0.77
C HIS A 156 3.44 16.51 0.57
N GLN A 157 3.26 16.03 -0.65
CA GLN A 157 2.42 14.86 -0.95
C GLN A 157 2.93 13.61 -0.21
N MET A 158 4.24 13.39 -0.21
CA MET A 158 4.86 12.27 0.49
C MET A 158 4.67 12.35 2.00
N TRP A 159 4.66 13.55 2.57
CA TRP A 159 4.42 13.76 3.99
C TRP A 159 2.93 13.74 4.36
N ALA A 160 2.05 14.13 3.44
CA ALA A 160 0.60 14.08 3.66
C ALA A 160 0.07 12.65 3.65
N ALA A 161 0.61 11.78 2.80
CA ALA A 161 0.16 10.40 2.66
C ALA A 161 0.17 9.61 3.98
N PRO A 162 1.23 9.61 4.82
CA PRO A 162 1.24 8.91 6.11
C PRO A 162 0.32 9.52 7.17
N VAL A 163 -0.10 10.76 7.00
CA VAL A 163 -0.86 11.50 8.03
C VAL A 163 -2.36 11.49 7.74
N SER A 164 -2.76 11.47 6.47
CA SER A 164 -4.15 11.65 6.05
C SER A 164 -4.61 10.57 5.08
N TYR A 165 -4.56 9.30 5.50
CA TYR A 165 -4.88 8.16 4.64
C TYR A 165 -6.35 8.02 4.27
N THR A 166 -7.29 8.65 4.97
CA THR A 166 -8.71 8.36 4.82
C THR A 166 -9.37 9.04 3.63
N HIS A 167 -8.86 10.19 3.19
CA HIS A 167 -9.48 10.99 2.11
C HIS A 167 -8.46 11.66 1.19
N LEU A 168 -7.26 11.09 1.06
CA LEU A 168 -6.24 11.62 0.18
C LEU A 168 -6.53 11.19 -1.27
N THR A 169 -6.89 12.12 -2.12
CA THR A 169 -6.86 11.94 -3.57
C THR A 169 -5.52 12.42 -4.10
N LEU A 170 -4.74 11.50 -4.63
CA LEU A 170 -3.51 11.81 -5.35
C LEU A 170 -3.86 12.01 -6.83
N PRO A 171 -3.24 13.00 -7.51
CA PRO A 171 -3.43 13.21 -8.94
C PRO A 171 -2.95 12.04 -9.78
#